data_6f2bf9c538d037341915dbac44a16cad
#
_entry.id   6f2bf9c538d037341915dbac44a16cad
#
_cell.length_a   1.000
_cell.length_b   1.000
_cell.length_c   1.000
_cell.angle_alpha   90.00
_cell.angle_beta   90.00
_cell.angle_gamma   90.00
#
_symmetry.space_group_name_H-M   'P 1'
#
loop_
_entity.id
_entity.type
_entity.pdbx_description
1 polymer ?
#
loop_
_entity_poly.entity_id
_entity_poly.type
_entity_poly.pdbx_seq_one_letter_code
_entity_poly.pdbx_strand_id
1 'polypeptide(L)'
;MSAKPYRLAFTSGGLLAREAIVATPIYIRVHDWALVRAEIDADNLLQARTISSGRRTSRELVQRLSTLSEAEVELVVDATSSERGHMMWAAACRRYELIGDFAEEVMREKFLLLNPVLIPRDFDAFVRSKALWRAELESTTDSTMRKLRTNLFLMLREAGFVSDDGHIVASGLSQRVANVLAARTPSDIRFFPVVDVEAGKAAR
;
A
#
# COMPACT_ATOMS: atom_id res chain seq x y z
N MET A 1 -23.47 1.43 -14.00
CA MET A 1 -22.71 0.26 -13.50
C MET A 1 -22.38 0.51 -12.05
N SER A 2 -22.82 -0.34 -11.11
CA SER A 2 -22.49 -0.19 -9.69
C SER A 2 -21.01 -0.45 -9.49
N ALA A 3 -20.30 0.50 -8.89
CA ALA A 3 -18.87 0.34 -8.59
C ALA A 3 -18.68 -0.80 -7.58
N LYS A 4 -17.62 -1.61 -7.75
CA LYS A 4 -17.31 -2.74 -6.86
C LYS A 4 -17.08 -2.23 -5.43
N PRO A 5 -17.64 -2.90 -4.39
CA PRO A 5 -17.48 -2.46 -3.01
C PRO A 5 -16.01 -2.45 -2.56
N TYR A 6 -15.65 -1.48 -1.71
CA TYR A 6 -14.32 -1.42 -1.10
C TYR A 6 -14.05 -2.63 -0.21
N ARG A 7 -12.83 -3.15 -0.29
CA ARG A 7 -12.34 -4.15 0.66
C ARG A 7 -11.79 -3.43 1.90
N LEU A 8 -12.48 -3.56 3.03
CA LEU A 8 -12.13 -2.88 4.29
C LEU A 8 -11.33 -3.79 5.25
N ALA A 9 -10.63 -4.81 4.74
CA ALA A 9 -9.98 -5.83 5.57
C ALA A 9 -8.57 -5.45 6.07
N PHE A 10 -8.06 -4.23 5.81
CA PHE A 10 -6.74 -3.79 6.28
C PHE A 10 -6.76 -3.25 7.73
N THR A 11 -7.42 -3.98 8.63
CA THR A 11 -7.59 -3.60 10.04
C THR A 11 -6.42 -4.01 10.93
N SER A 12 -5.40 -4.68 10.38
CA SER A 12 -4.23 -5.17 11.12
C SER A 12 -2.99 -5.22 10.26
N GLY A 13 -1.84 -5.04 10.90
CA GLY A 13 -0.54 -5.02 10.24
C GLY A 13 -0.23 -3.65 9.60
N GLY A 14 1.06 -3.31 9.56
CA GLY A 14 1.58 -2.17 8.82
C GLY A 14 1.74 -2.48 7.34
N LEU A 15 2.80 -1.93 6.75
CA LEU A 15 3.12 -2.09 5.33
C LEU A 15 3.59 -3.51 4.96
N LEU A 16 4.10 -4.28 5.91
CA LEU A 16 4.66 -5.62 5.76
C LEU A 16 5.90 -5.68 4.83
N ALA A 17 6.65 -4.58 4.77
CA ALA A 17 7.84 -4.51 3.93
C ALA A 17 8.99 -5.43 4.42
N ARG A 18 9.07 -5.67 5.73
CA ARG A 18 10.05 -6.60 6.31
C ARG A 18 9.69 -8.05 6.01
N GLU A 19 8.42 -8.37 6.15
CA GLU A 19 7.88 -9.71 5.90
C GLU A 19 7.99 -10.10 4.42
N ALA A 20 7.97 -9.12 3.51
CA ALA A 20 8.16 -9.36 2.08
C ALA A 20 9.53 -9.99 1.76
N ILE A 21 10.59 -9.68 2.56
CA ILE A 21 11.93 -10.30 2.41
C ILE A 21 11.85 -11.83 2.55
N VAL A 22 10.94 -12.33 3.39
CA VAL A 22 10.78 -13.77 3.61
C VAL A 22 9.97 -14.41 2.49
N ALA A 23 8.90 -13.76 2.04
CA ALA A 23 7.96 -14.35 1.09
C ALA A 23 8.46 -14.36 -0.36
N THR A 24 9.16 -13.30 -0.79
CA THR A 24 9.52 -13.14 -2.21
C THR A 24 10.54 -14.16 -2.71
N PRO A 25 11.63 -14.52 -1.97
CA PRO A 25 12.53 -15.60 -2.42
C PRO A 25 11.83 -16.97 -2.52
N ILE A 26 10.89 -17.25 -1.62
CA ILE A 26 10.11 -18.49 -1.69
C ILE A 26 9.28 -18.48 -2.97
N TYR A 27 8.61 -17.35 -3.28
CA TYR A 27 7.80 -17.23 -4.50
C TYR A 27 8.64 -17.44 -5.77
N ILE A 28 9.84 -16.85 -5.87
CA ILE A 28 10.73 -17.04 -7.03
C ILE A 28 11.09 -18.53 -7.24
N ARG A 29 11.14 -19.30 -6.17
CA ARG A 29 11.46 -20.74 -6.24
C ARG A 29 10.24 -21.58 -6.64
N VAL A 30 9.03 -21.24 -6.15
CA VAL A 30 7.85 -22.12 -6.30
C VAL A 30 6.77 -21.59 -7.24
N HIS A 31 6.78 -20.30 -7.56
CA HIS A 31 5.80 -19.59 -8.41
C HIS A 31 4.33 -19.82 -8.04
N ASP A 32 4.06 -20.13 -6.76
CA ASP A 32 2.72 -20.39 -6.22
C ASP A 32 2.54 -19.74 -4.85
N TRP A 33 1.65 -18.76 -4.76
CA TRP A 33 1.38 -18.04 -3.51
C TRP A 33 0.72 -18.90 -2.42
N ALA A 34 0.02 -19.98 -2.77
CA ALA A 34 -0.53 -20.90 -1.78
C ALA A 34 0.58 -21.71 -1.13
N LEU A 35 1.56 -22.18 -1.90
CA LEU A 35 2.75 -22.85 -1.39
C LEU A 35 3.63 -21.92 -0.55
N VAL A 36 3.86 -20.67 -1.01
CA VAL A 36 4.55 -19.65 -0.21
C VAL A 36 3.94 -19.50 1.17
N ARG A 37 2.61 -19.36 1.21
CA ARG A 37 1.90 -19.21 2.46
C ARG A 37 1.99 -20.46 3.34
N ALA A 38 1.86 -21.64 2.76
CA ALA A 38 1.95 -22.90 3.48
C ALA A 38 3.33 -23.06 4.15
N GLU A 39 4.41 -22.73 3.44
CA GLU A 39 5.79 -22.80 3.96
C GLU A 39 6.01 -21.76 5.08
N ILE A 40 5.57 -20.51 4.90
CA ILE A 40 5.62 -19.47 5.93
C ILE A 40 4.89 -19.90 7.21
N ASP A 41 3.69 -20.49 7.07
CA ASP A 41 2.87 -20.88 8.21
C ASP A 41 3.41 -22.13 8.92
N ALA A 42 3.98 -23.11 8.18
CA ALA A 42 4.53 -24.35 8.72
C ALA A 42 5.73 -24.11 9.62
N ASP A 43 6.66 -23.27 9.20
CA ASP A 43 7.94 -23.02 9.87
C ASP A 43 7.94 -21.72 10.70
N ASN A 44 6.79 -21.05 10.82
CA ASN A 44 6.65 -19.75 11.49
C ASN A 44 7.73 -18.74 11.04
N LEU A 45 8.00 -18.66 9.73
CA LEU A 45 9.09 -17.85 9.17
C LEU A 45 8.95 -16.35 9.47
N LEU A 46 7.72 -15.87 9.76
CA LEU A 46 7.46 -14.49 10.19
C LEU A 46 7.70 -14.29 11.69
N GLN A 47 8.15 -15.31 12.43
CA GLN A 47 8.42 -15.26 13.86
C GLN A 47 7.25 -14.69 14.67
N ALA A 48 6.03 -15.06 14.29
CA ALA A 48 4.83 -14.59 14.98
C ALA A 48 4.71 -15.22 16.37
N ARG A 49 4.27 -14.43 17.35
CA ARG A 49 4.09 -14.87 18.74
C ARG A 49 3.01 -15.93 18.92
N THR A 50 2.03 -15.98 18.04
CA THR A 50 0.95 -16.97 18.04
C THR A 50 0.66 -17.46 16.63
N ILE A 51 0.22 -18.72 16.52
CA ILE A 51 -0.19 -19.33 15.23
C ILE A 51 -1.27 -18.47 14.55
N SER A 52 -2.24 -17.98 15.32
CA SER A 52 -3.33 -17.16 14.79
C SER A 52 -2.83 -15.84 14.19
N SER A 53 -1.91 -15.15 14.87
CA SER A 53 -1.32 -13.92 14.35
C SER A 53 -0.46 -14.18 13.11
N GLY A 54 0.35 -15.27 13.13
CA GLY A 54 1.15 -15.69 11.98
C GLY A 54 0.31 -15.93 10.74
N ARG A 55 -0.71 -16.76 10.84
CA ARG A 55 -1.64 -17.06 9.73
C ARG A 55 -2.40 -15.84 9.20
N ARG A 56 -2.69 -14.86 10.05
CA ARG A 56 -3.31 -13.62 9.60
C ARG A 56 -2.32 -12.75 8.84
N THR A 57 -1.09 -12.62 9.36
CA THR A 57 -0.04 -11.82 8.72
C THR A 57 0.40 -12.45 7.39
N SER A 58 0.63 -13.76 7.33
CA SER A 58 1.01 -14.46 6.10
C SER A 58 -0.06 -14.36 5.01
N ARG A 59 -1.34 -14.49 5.41
CA ARG A 59 -2.47 -14.28 4.49
C ARG A 59 -2.47 -12.88 3.91
N GLU A 60 -2.34 -11.87 4.76
CA GLU A 60 -2.34 -10.47 4.35
C GLU A 60 -1.14 -10.15 3.44
N LEU A 61 0.05 -10.61 3.81
CA LEU A 61 1.28 -10.47 3.04
C LEU A 61 1.12 -11.05 1.63
N VAL A 62 0.71 -12.31 1.54
CA VAL A 62 0.51 -13.00 0.26
C VAL A 62 -0.56 -12.31 -0.59
N GLN A 63 -1.65 -11.86 0.01
CA GLN A 63 -2.71 -11.14 -0.71
C GLN A 63 -2.26 -9.80 -1.29
N ARG A 64 -1.31 -9.10 -0.66
CA ARG A 64 -0.70 -7.88 -1.21
C ARG A 64 0.31 -8.25 -2.29
N LEU A 65 1.26 -9.13 -2.00
CA LEU A 65 2.30 -9.53 -2.95
C LEU A 65 1.72 -10.13 -4.24
N SER A 66 0.60 -10.87 -4.16
CA SER A 66 -0.08 -11.42 -5.34
C SER A 66 -0.69 -10.36 -6.30
N THR A 67 -0.68 -9.09 -5.92
CA THR A 67 -1.04 -7.98 -6.83
C THR A 67 0.12 -7.49 -7.67
N LEU A 68 1.34 -7.91 -7.33
CA LEU A 68 2.56 -7.60 -8.07
C LEU A 68 2.72 -8.55 -9.27
N SER A 69 3.30 -8.04 -10.34
CA SER A 69 3.78 -8.88 -11.47
C SER A 69 5.05 -9.60 -11.06
N GLU A 70 5.45 -10.61 -11.84
CA GLU A 70 6.67 -11.36 -11.61
C GLU A 70 7.91 -10.46 -11.57
N ALA A 71 8.07 -9.55 -12.52
CA ALA A 71 9.16 -8.58 -12.55
C ALA A 71 9.15 -7.63 -11.32
N GLU A 72 7.98 -7.28 -10.80
CA GLU A 72 7.85 -6.48 -9.59
C GLU A 72 8.24 -7.30 -8.33
N VAL A 73 7.90 -8.59 -8.28
CA VAL A 73 8.34 -9.49 -7.20
C VAL A 73 9.86 -9.69 -7.24
N GLU A 74 10.44 -9.91 -8.41
CA GLU A 74 11.90 -9.99 -8.61
C GLU A 74 12.60 -8.72 -8.09
N LEU A 75 12.05 -7.53 -8.42
CA LEU A 75 12.56 -6.27 -7.89
C LEU A 75 12.55 -6.25 -6.36
N VAL A 76 11.49 -6.75 -5.72
CA VAL A 76 11.36 -6.77 -4.25
C VAL A 76 12.43 -7.64 -3.59
N VAL A 77 12.90 -8.70 -4.25
CA VAL A 77 13.91 -9.64 -3.71
C VAL A 77 15.22 -8.92 -3.37
N ASP A 78 15.72 -8.07 -4.26
CA ASP A 78 16.98 -7.34 -4.09
C ASP A 78 16.82 -5.86 -3.73
N ALA A 79 15.57 -5.47 -3.43
CA ALA A 79 15.21 -4.09 -3.13
C ALA A 79 15.91 -3.56 -1.86
N THR A 80 16.30 -2.31 -1.90
CA THR A 80 16.60 -1.55 -0.68
C THR A 80 15.38 -1.46 0.23
N SER A 81 15.56 -1.07 1.48
CA SER A 81 14.45 -0.90 2.41
C SER A 81 13.39 0.08 1.90
N SER A 82 13.83 1.21 1.30
CA SER A 82 12.94 2.22 0.73
C SER A 82 12.18 1.69 -0.49
N GLU A 83 12.87 1.07 -1.45
CA GLU A 83 12.24 0.49 -2.64
C GLU A 83 11.21 -0.56 -2.28
N ARG A 84 11.53 -1.42 -1.30
CA ARG A 84 10.59 -2.43 -0.80
C ARG A 84 9.38 -1.78 -0.15
N GLY A 85 9.58 -0.72 0.63
CA GLY A 85 8.49 0.09 1.17
C GLY A 85 7.58 0.62 0.07
N HIS A 86 8.15 1.19 -0.98
CA HIS A 86 7.41 1.70 -2.12
C HIS A 86 6.63 0.61 -2.87
N MET A 87 7.24 -0.55 -3.11
CA MET A 87 6.56 -1.66 -3.78
C MET A 87 5.42 -2.24 -2.93
N MET A 88 5.61 -2.38 -1.62
CA MET A 88 4.56 -2.84 -0.70
C MET A 88 3.43 -1.82 -0.54
N TRP A 89 3.72 -0.52 -0.65
CA TRP A 89 2.71 0.52 -0.73
C TRP A 89 1.87 0.40 -2.01
N ALA A 90 2.49 0.26 -3.17
CA ALA A 90 1.78 0.02 -4.42
C ALA A 90 0.90 -1.25 -4.33
N ALA A 91 1.42 -2.33 -3.77
CA ALA A 91 0.68 -3.57 -3.53
C ALA A 91 -0.53 -3.35 -2.60
N ALA A 92 -0.39 -2.55 -1.55
CA ALA A 92 -1.49 -2.20 -0.65
C ALA A 92 -2.56 -1.36 -1.36
N CYS A 93 -2.18 -0.36 -2.16
CA CYS A 93 -3.10 0.45 -2.96
C CYS A 93 -3.89 -0.41 -3.96
N ARG A 94 -3.23 -1.32 -4.66
CA ARG A 94 -3.88 -2.26 -5.60
C ARG A 94 -4.83 -3.23 -4.90
N ARG A 95 -4.45 -3.72 -3.72
CA ARG A 95 -5.26 -4.66 -2.95
C ARG A 95 -6.48 -4.01 -2.33
N TYR A 96 -6.35 -2.78 -1.89
CA TYR A 96 -7.35 -2.00 -1.17
C TYR A 96 -7.61 -0.68 -1.89
N GLU A 97 -8.63 -0.67 -2.75
CA GLU A 97 -9.01 0.51 -3.54
C GLU A 97 -9.19 1.77 -2.68
N LEU A 98 -9.71 1.63 -1.44
CA LEU A 98 -9.84 2.75 -0.51
C LEU A 98 -8.49 3.41 -0.16
N ILE A 99 -7.42 2.60 -0.05
CA ILE A 99 -6.06 3.12 0.20
C ILE A 99 -5.55 3.83 -1.06
N GLY A 100 -5.74 3.22 -2.24
CA GLY A 100 -5.34 3.81 -3.52
C GLY A 100 -6.03 5.13 -3.81
N ASP A 101 -7.36 5.17 -3.63
CA ASP A 101 -8.14 6.40 -3.83
C ASP A 101 -7.71 7.50 -2.85
N PHE A 102 -7.47 7.17 -1.56
CA PHE A 102 -6.95 8.13 -0.60
C PHE A 102 -5.56 8.64 -0.97
N ALA A 103 -4.69 7.75 -1.45
CA ALA A 103 -3.35 8.13 -1.88
C ALA A 103 -3.38 9.12 -3.06
N GLU A 104 -4.23 8.86 -4.04
CA GLU A 104 -4.37 9.68 -5.25
C GLU A 104 -5.12 10.98 -4.97
N GLU A 105 -6.33 10.90 -4.40
CA GLU A 105 -7.26 12.03 -4.28
C GLU A 105 -6.99 12.94 -3.08
N VAL A 106 -6.25 12.47 -2.06
CA VAL A 106 -5.98 13.27 -0.85
C VAL A 106 -4.50 13.52 -0.67
N MET A 107 -3.69 12.47 -0.51
CA MET A 107 -2.27 12.65 -0.20
C MET A 107 -1.53 13.32 -1.36
N ARG A 108 -1.65 12.76 -2.58
CA ARG A 108 -0.97 13.31 -3.76
C ARG A 108 -1.50 14.68 -4.15
N GLU A 109 -2.80 14.92 -4.11
CA GLU A 109 -3.36 16.25 -4.39
C GLU A 109 -2.86 17.30 -3.41
N LYS A 110 -2.88 17.02 -2.10
CA LYS A 110 -2.31 17.93 -1.10
C LYS A 110 -0.83 18.23 -1.37
N PHE A 111 -0.05 17.20 -1.73
CA PHE A 111 1.35 17.37 -2.08
C PHE A 111 1.53 18.32 -3.29
N LEU A 112 0.79 18.11 -4.37
CA LEU A 112 0.87 18.92 -5.59
C LEU A 112 0.38 20.36 -5.39
N LEU A 113 -0.60 20.58 -4.50
CA LEU A 113 -1.13 21.88 -4.13
C LEU A 113 -0.28 22.61 -3.07
N LEU A 114 0.89 22.08 -2.73
CA LEU A 114 1.79 22.65 -1.71
C LEU A 114 1.11 22.82 -0.33
N ASN A 115 0.14 21.99 -0.03
CA ASN A 115 -0.51 21.88 1.28
C ASN A 115 -0.05 20.58 1.97
N PRO A 116 1.17 20.54 2.53
CA PRO A 116 1.84 19.29 2.87
C PRO A 116 1.35 18.65 4.17
N VAL A 117 0.37 19.22 4.87
CA VAL A 117 -0.09 18.68 6.16
C VAL A 117 -1.21 17.67 5.94
N LEU A 118 -1.00 16.42 6.34
CA LEU A 118 -1.95 15.32 6.28
C LEU A 118 -2.33 14.89 7.71
N ILE A 119 -3.59 15.04 8.06
CA ILE A 119 -4.10 14.76 9.41
C ILE A 119 -5.22 13.72 9.38
N PRO A 120 -5.52 13.05 10.50
CA PRO A 120 -6.59 12.05 10.58
C PRO A 120 -7.95 12.53 10.07
N ARG A 121 -8.27 13.83 10.24
CA ARG A 121 -9.52 14.43 9.73
C ARG A 121 -9.62 14.41 8.20
N ASP A 122 -8.51 14.40 7.47
CA ASP A 122 -8.52 14.28 6.02
C ASP A 122 -9.09 12.93 5.59
N PHE A 123 -8.71 11.85 6.29
CA PHE A 123 -9.28 10.52 6.06
C PHE A 123 -10.78 10.51 6.39
N ASP A 124 -11.19 11.10 7.52
CA ASP A 124 -12.60 11.12 7.92
C ASP A 124 -13.45 11.92 6.91
N ALA A 125 -12.93 13.02 6.37
CA ALA A 125 -13.60 13.81 5.34
C ALA A 125 -13.70 13.02 4.01
N PHE A 126 -12.62 12.38 3.59
CA PHE A 126 -12.57 11.52 2.41
C PHE A 126 -13.57 10.38 2.51
N VAL A 127 -13.59 9.64 3.62
CA VAL A 127 -14.55 8.53 3.81
C VAL A 127 -15.99 9.04 3.77
N ARG A 128 -16.32 10.17 4.41
CA ARG A 128 -17.66 10.75 4.33
C ARG A 128 -18.06 11.10 2.89
N SER A 129 -17.15 11.65 2.10
CA SER A 129 -17.45 11.94 0.69
C SER A 129 -17.70 10.67 -0.12
N LYS A 130 -16.93 9.62 0.10
CA LYS A 130 -17.09 8.32 -0.58
C LYS A 130 -18.36 7.58 -0.13
N ALA A 131 -18.77 7.72 1.12
CA ALA A 131 -19.97 7.06 1.66
C ALA A 131 -21.25 7.46 0.92
N LEU A 132 -21.29 8.63 0.27
CA LEU A 132 -22.41 9.06 -0.57
C LEU A 132 -22.70 8.08 -1.74
N TRP A 133 -21.69 7.30 -2.15
CA TRP A 133 -21.76 6.39 -3.30
C TRP A 133 -21.36 4.94 -2.96
N ARG A 134 -20.99 4.70 -1.69
CA ARG A 134 -20.40 3.44 -1.21
C ARG A 134 -21.06 3.00 0.09
N ALA A 135 -22.15 2.25 -0.03
CA ALA A 135 -22.98 1.81 1.12
C ALA A 135 -22.18 1.00 2.16
N GLU A 136 -21.13 0.29 1.77
CA GLU A 136 -20.26 -0.44 2.69
C GLU A 136 -19.50 0.47 3.66
N LEU A 137 -19.23 1.72 3.30
CA LEU A 137 -18.62 2.71 4.20
C LEU A 137 -19.62 3.22 5.22
N GLU A 138 -20.87 3.43 4.80
CA GLU A 138 -21.95 3.86 5.67
C GLU A 138 -22.28 2.81 6.75
N SER A 139 -22.24 1.52 6.37
CA SER A 139 -22.50 0.40 7.29
C SER A 139 -21.33 0.04 8.20
N THR A 140 -20.18 0.67 8.02
CA THR A 140 -18.96 0.36 8.80
C THR A 140 -19.01 1.03 10.18
N THR A 141 -18.73 0.24 11.24
CA THR A 141 -18.71 0.76 12.61
C THR A 141 -17.58 1.78 12.85
N ASP A 142 -17.80 2.74 13.76
CA ASP A 142 -16.78 3.73 14.14
C ASP A 142 -15.48 3.10 14.63
N SER A 143 -15.55 1.95 15.33
CA SER A 143 -14.37 1.24 15.81
C SER A 143 -13.55 0.66 14.66
N THR A 144 -14.21 0.13 13.64
CA THR A 144 -13.55 -0.36 12.43
C THR A 144 -12.95 0.80 11.65
N MET A 145 -13.69 1.89 11.48
CA MET A 145 -13.22 3.07 10.77
C MET A 145 -11.96 3.67 11.42
N ARG A 146 -11.93 3.74 12.76
CA ARG A 146 -10.74 4.17 13.51
C ARG A 146 -9.53 3.25 13.26
N LYS A 147 -9.73 1.94 13.20
CA LYS A 147 -8.65 0.97 12.89
C LYS A 147 -8.12 1.14 11.47
N LEU A 148 -9.01 1.30 10.48
CA LEU A 148 -8.63 1.54 9.09
C LEU A 148 -7.77 2.81 8.98
N ARG A 149 -8.23 3.91 9.59
CA ARG A 149 -7.48 5.16 9.64
C ARG A 149 -6.10 5.00 10.29
N THR A 150 -6.05 4.38 11.46
CA THR A 150 -4.79 4.15 12.19
C THR A 150 -3.81 3.34 11.35
N ASN A 151 -4.28 2.28 10.71
CA ASN A 151 -3.41 1.43 9.88
C ASN A 151 -2.97 2.13 8.58
N LEU A 152 -3.84 2.92 7.95
CA LEU A 152 -3.44 3.72 6.80
C LEU A 152 -2.31 4.70 7.15
N PHE A 153 -2.45 5.46 8.23
CA PHE A 153 -1.41 6.40 8.66
C PHE A 153 -0.12 5.69 9.12
N LEU A 154 -0.22 4.49 9.68
CA LEU A 154 0.95 3.65 9.96
C LEU A 154 1.67 3.28 8.64
N MET A 155 0.94 2.77 7.65
CA MET A 155 1.51 2.40 6.35
C MET A 155 2.14 3.60 5.63
N LEU A 156 1.53 4.78 5.69
CA LEU A 156 2.08 6.02 5.12
C LEU A 156 3.43 6.41 5.76
N ARG A 157 3.54 6.29 7.10
CA ARG A 157 4.81 6.53 7.80
C ARG A 157 5.86 5.47 7.47
N GLU A 158 5.48 4.19 7.46
CA GLU A 158 6.38 3.09 7.09
C GLU A 158 6.88 3.18 5.64
N ALA A 159 6.07 3.74 4.73
CA ALA A 159 6.47 4.03 3.36
C ALA A 159 7.31 5.32 3.23
N GLY A 160 7.46 6.09 4.30
CA GLY A 160 8.21 7.35 4.30
C GLY A 160 7.49 8.53 3.67
N PHE A 161 6.17 8.46 3.49
CA PHE A 161 5.39 9.52 2.84
C PHE A 161 4.81 10.55 3.81
N VAL A 162 4.79 10.23 5.09
CA VAL A 162 4.31 11.14 6.13
C VAL A 162 5.28 11.09 7.31
N SER A 163 5.76 12.24 7.73
CA SER A 163 6.61 12.41 8.91
C SER A 163 5.79 12.30 10.21
N ASP A 164 6.47 12.22 11.36
CA ASP A 164 5.81 12.07 12.66
C ASP A 164 4.92 13.27 13.02
N ASP A 165 5.26 14.45 12.52
CA ASP A 165 4.49 15.70 12.69
C ASP A 165 3.38 15.88 11.64
N GLY A 166 3.17 14.87 10.76
CA GLY A 166 2.08 14.84 9.80
C GLY A 166 2.36 15.54 8.47
N HIS A 167 3.60 15.90 8.16
CA HIS A 167 3.94 16.48 6.87
C HIS A 167 4.13 15.40 5.80
N ILE A 168 3.57 15.66 4.60
CA ILE A 168 3.79 14.83 3.43
C ILE A 168 5.22 15.04 2.94
N VAL A 169 5.95 13.94 2.79
CA VAL A 169 7.34 13.91 2.32
C VAL A 169 7.33 13.43 0.86
N ALA A 170 8.07 14.13 0.01
CA ALA A 170 8.24 13.72 -1.38
C ALA A 170 8.82 12.30 -1.46
N SER A 171 8.23 11.45 -2.30
CA SER A 171 8.75 10.11 -2.52
C SER A 171 10.02 10.15 -3.36
N GLY A 172 11.12 9.61 -2.81
CA GLY A 172 12.38 9.39 -3.53
C GLY A 172 12.34 8.08 -4.32
N LEU A 173 11.48 7.98 -5.33
CA LEU A 173 11.42 6.77 -6.17
C LEU A 173 12.74 6.56 -6.89
N SER A 174 13.33 5.35 -6.75
CA SER A 174 14.43 4.96 -7.62
C SER A 174 13.94 4.76 -9.05
N GLN A 175 14.85 4.89 -10.03
CA GLN A 175 14.49 4.75 -11.46
C GLN A 175 13.84 3.40 -11.75
N ARG A 176 14.32 2.31 -11.15
CA ARG A 176 13.77 0.97 -11.39
C ARG A 176 12.36 0.82 -10.80
N VAL A 177 12.09 1.38 -9.63
CA VAL A 177 10.74 1.40 -9.04
C VAL A 177 9.82 2.28 -9.88
N ALA A 178 10.25 3.47 -10.27
CA ALA A 178 9.47 4.36 -11.12
C ALA A 178 9.09 3.70 -12.45
N ASN A 179 10.01 2.97 -13.08
CA ASN A 179 9.76 2.28 -14.35
C ASN A 179 8.67 1.21 -14.23
N VAL A 180 8.71 0.35 -13.21
CA VAL A 180 7.69 -0.71 -13.06
C VAL A 180 6.32 -0.14 -12.66
N LEU A 181 6.28 0.93 -11.88
CA LEU A 181 5.04 1.60 -11.52
C LEU A 181 4.41 2.34 -12.72
N ALA A 182 5.24 2.98 -13.55
CA ALA A 182 4.81 3.68 -14.76
C ALA A 182 4.31 2.73 -15.85
N ALA A 183 4.79 1.49 -15.90
CA ALA A 183 4.38 0.49 -16.89
C ALA A 183 2.92 0.04 -16.76
N ARG A 184 2.26 0.34 -15.66
CA ARG A 184 0.83 0.02 -15.44
C ARG A 184 -0.09 1.04 -16.11
N THR A 185 -1.29 0.59 -16.48
CA THR A 185 -2.34 1.46 -17.03
C THR A 185 -3.61 1.30 -16.21
N PRO A 186 -4.05 2.33 -15.49
CA PRO A 186 -3.37 3.61 -15.27
C PRO A 186 -2.09 3.45 -14.44
N SER A 187 -1.12 4.38 -14.63
CA SER A 187 0.16 4.36 -13.91
C SER A 187 -0.02 4.42 -12.40
N ASP A 188 0.70 3.55 -11.67
CA ASP A 188 0.64 3.53 -10.21
C ASP A 188 1.47 4.65 -9.53
N ILE A 189 2.21 5.43 -10.31
CA ILE A 189 2.87 6.65 -9.80
C ILE A 189 1.85 7.60 -9.17
N ARG A 190 0.57 7.54 -9.59
CA ARG A 190 -0.53 8.30 -8.99
C ARG A 190 -0.72 8.06 -7.48
N PHE A 191 -0.23 6.96 -6.94
CA PHE A 191 -0.31 6.63 -5.51
C PHE A 191 0.82 7.24 -4.67
N PHE A 192 1.70 8.02 -5.29
CA PHE A 192 2.92 8.53 -4.66
C PHE A 192 2.96 10.05 -4.61
N PRO A 193 3.48 10.66 -3.55
CA PRO A 193 3.71 12.10 -3.48
C PRO A 193 4.97 12.46 -4.29
N VAL A 194 4.81 12.49 -5.61
CA VAL A 194 5.86 12.88 -6.58
C VAL A 194 5.32 13.97 -7.49
N VAL A 195 6.21 14.85 -7.94
CA VAL A 195 5.93 15.76 -9.04
C VAL A 195 6.11 14.97 -10.35
N ASP A 196 5.13 15.02 -11.26
CA ASP A 196 5.25 14.34 -12.54
C ASP A 196 6.45 14.90 -13.34
N VAL A 197 7.48 14.08 -13.48
CA VAL A 197 8.71 14.45 -14.23
C VAL A 197 8.42 14.65 -15.73
N GLU A 198 7.28 14.18 -16.23
CA GLU A 198 6.90 14.33 -17.65
C GLU A 198 6.41 15.74 -18.01
N ALA A 199 5.88 16.51 -17.05
CA ALA A 199 5.49 17.91 -17.33
C ALA A 199 6.70 18.83 -17.60
N GLY A 200 7.91 18.44 -17.16
CA GLY A 200 9.14 19.22 -17.37
C GLY A 200 9.86 18.97 -18.69
N LYS A 201 9.52 17.92 -19.44
CA LYS A 201 10.13 17.63 -20.76
C LYS A 201 9.44 18.31 -21.94
N ALA A 202 8.23 18.80 -21.76
CA ALA A 202 7.48 19.52 -22.82
C ALA A 202 7.74 21.04 -22.84
N ALA A 203 8.58 21.55 -21.92
CA ALA A 203 8.87 22.99 -21.79
C ALA A 203 10.38 23.34 -22.02
N ARG A 204 11.09 22.54 -22.85
CA ARG A 204 12.43 22.91 -23.34
C ARG A 204 12.52 22.76 -24.86
#